data_7596949ef8514cb9c23fe8a2b2a79974
#
_entry.id   7596949ef8514cb9c23fe8a2b2a79974
#
_cell.length_a   1.000
_cell.length_b   1.000
_cell.length_c   1.000
_cell.angle_alpha   90.00
_cell.angle_beta   90.00
_cell.angle_gamma   90.00
#
_symmetry.space_group_name_H-M   'P 1'
#
loop_
_entity.id
_entity.type
_entity.pdbx_description
1 polymer ?
#
loop_
_entity_poly.entity_id
_entity_poly.type
_entity_poly.pdbx_seq_one_letter_code
_entity_poly.pdbx_strand_id
1 'polypeptide(L)'
;MFTRVMCMVLAIIVVITAGLTVICGVVMRNQQIDSRLNELIGDAEDIAWLAAQTSDSLLSVVGFGDDTGRKLLNRKAGEVHREYGAYVAVVDRRGNVMDNMRTTYEDDPAFAATLRGNEIREGLTRILNGESISVRSAENGDPTFTVGVPFVRRNVVEGAVFIQTKAQTVESDLFELIRKVVPVAIGVLILSGIVVFLYVRSVMKPLRALTEASGKMANGEFGARVPEDVADPEIRDVAKTFNGMAERLEDVERSRREFVANVSHELRTPITSIKGFAEGMADGVIPAEDHPQYLRLVARESNRLSELIDALLALSRLEREDAKPDLSDFDINELLRVTVIRRMNALDAKDLEVECAFDRDPCPVCADRARIEQVAVNLLDNAIRFTPKGGKITLETACRNGKAEVTVRDNGTGVLPEDRPHVFERFFTADRAHTAGKGYGLGLSICKLIMDLHGETIELLDTEEGAAFRFTLAPGKTDGEANKETDEETNEEELPDESEVERAEAGASEDGPEEKQGNGDPAANQ
;
A
#
# COMPACT_ATOMS: atom_id res chain seq x y z
N MET A 1 6.56 -16.41 -12.61
CA MET A 1 5.71 -16.24 -11.42
C MET A 1 4.21 -16.26 -11.79
N PHE A 2 3.75 -15.47 -12.75
CA PHE A 2 2.38 -15.38 -13.26
C PHE A 2 1.71 -16.73 -13.53
N THR A 3 2.32 -17.57 -14.38
CA THR A 3 1.78 -18.91 -14.73
C THR A 3 1.64 -19.82 -13.51
N ARG A 4 2.55 -19.73 -12.54
CA ARG A 4 2.48 -20.55 -11.31
C ARG A 4 1.31 -20.13 -10.42
N VAL A 5 1.09 -18.82 -10.22
CA VAL A 5 -0.03 -18.30 -9.42
C VAL A 5 -1.36 -18.62 -10.09
N MET A 6 -1.46 -18.40 -11.40
CA MET A 6 -2.65 -18.74 -12.18
C MET A 6 -2.96 -20.24 -12.13
N CYS A 7 -1.95 -21.11 -12.31
CA CYS A 7 -2.14 -22.56 -12.21
C CYS A 7 -2.56 -22.99 -10.80
N MET A 8 -1.99 -22.37 -9.75
CA MET A 8 -2.34 -22.69 -8.37
C MET A 8 -3.79 -22.29 -8.05
N VAL A 9 -4.20 -21.08 -8.42
CA VAL A 9 -5.58 -20.61 -8.21
C VAL A 9 -6.57 -21.45 -9.02
N LEU A 10 -6.25 -21.76 -10.28
CA LEU A 10 -7.08 -22.61 -11.13
C LEU A 10 -7.19 -24.03 -10.56
N ALA A 11 -6.10 -24.60 -10.06
CA ALA A 11 -6.11 -25.90 -9.40
C ALA A 11 -7.01 -25.91 -8.15
N ILE A 12 -6.95 -24.87 -7.33
CA ILE A 12 -7.81 -24.74 -6.15
C ILE A 12 -9.28 -24.67 -6.56
N ILE A 13 -9.62 -23.87 -7.58
CA ILE A 13 -11.00 -23.75 -8.08
C ILE A 13 -11.49 -25.12 -8.62
N VAL A 14 -10.65 -25.84 -9.38
CA VAL A 14 -10.99 -27.18 -9.89
C VAL A 14 -11.29 -28.13 -8.73
N VAL A 15 -10.44 -28.17 -7.71
CA VAL A 15 -10.62 -29.06 -6.54
C VAL A 15 -11.91 -28.69 -5.77
N ILE A 16 -12.16 -27.41 -5.54
CA ILE A 16 -13.37 -26.95 -4.86
C ILE A 16 -14.62 -27.30 -5.68
N THR A 17 -14.60 -27.02 -7.00
CA THR A 17 -15.74 -27.31 -7.89
C THR A 17 -16.01 -28.81 -7.99
N ALA A 18 -14.97 -29.63 -8.10
CA ALA A 18 -15.08 -31.07 -8.11
C ALA A 18 -15.65 -31.60 -6.78
N GLY A 19 -15.14 -31.13 -5.64
CA GLY A 19 -15.64 -31.47 -4.32
C GLY A 19 -17.11 -31.10 -4.13
N LEU A 20 -17.48 -29.89 -4.51
CA LEU A 20 -18.87 -29.41 -4.42
C LEU A 20 -19.80 -30.23 -5.34
N THR A 21 -19.34 -30.59 -6.55
CA THR A 21 -20.11 -31.42 -7.49
C THR A 21 -20.36 -32.80 -6.92
N VAL A 22 -19.36 -33.43 -6.30
CA VAL A 22 -19.52 -34.73 -5.64
C VAL A 22 -20.50 -34.65 -4.46
N ILE A 23 -20.33 -33.64 -3.59
CA ILE A 23 -21.22 -33.44 -2.44
C ILE A 23 -22.67 -33.21 -2.91
N CYS A 24 -22.86 -32.33 -3.90
CA CYS A 24 -24.18 -32.06 -4.46
C CYS A 24 -24.80 -33.32 -5.06
N GLY A 25 -24.01 -34.13 -5.79
CA GLY A 25 -24.44 -35.40 -6.35
C GLY A 25 -24.90 -36.39 -5.28
N VAL A 26 -24.15 -36.52 -4.17
CA VAL A 26 -24.51 -37.41 -3.04
C VAL A 26 -25.77 -36.92 -2.34
N VAL A 27 -25.88 -35.62 -2.09
CA VAL A 27 -27.09 -35.05 -1.43
C VAL A 27 -28.33 -35.23 -2.30
N MET A 28 -28.24 -34.92 -3.59
CA MET A 28 -29.36 -35.10 -4.53
C MET A 28 -29.74 -36.58 -4.67
N ARG A 29 -28.76 -37.50 -4.72
CA ARG A 29 -29.03 -38.93 -4.73
C ARG A 29 -29.81 -39.37 -3.50
N ASN A 30 -29.38 -38.99 -2.30
CA ASN A 30 -30.07 -39.37 -1.07
C ASN A 30 -31.48 -38.79 -1.04
N GLN A 31 -31.66 -37.54 -1.45
CA GLN A 31 -32.95 -36.90 -1.50
C GLN A 31 -33.92 -37.56 -2.50
N GLN A 32 -33.43 -38.02 -3.65
CA GLN A 32 -34.21 -38.78 -4.60
C GLN A 32 -34.63 -40.15 -4.06
N ILE A 33 -33.69 -40.87 -3.42
CA ILE A 33 -34.00 -42.16 -2.77
C ILE A 33 -35.10 -41.97 -1.72
N ASP A 34 -34.97 -40.98 -0.85
CA ASP A 34 -35.97 -40.68 0.19
C ASP A 34 -37.31 -40.30 -0.43
N SER A 35 -37.35 -39.51 -1.50
CA SER A 35 -38.57 -39.14 -2.21
C SER A 35 -39.28 -40.36 -2.80
N ARG A 36 -38.52 -41.23 -3.46
CA ARG A 36 -39.05 -42.46 -4.07
C ARG A 36 -39.56 -43.45 -3.01
N LEU A 37 -38.83 -43.59 -1.88
CA LEU A 37 -39.28 -44.41 -0.76
C LEU A 37 -40.57 -43.89 -0.16
N ASN A 38 -40.73 -42.58 -0.04
CA ASN A 38 -41.97 -41.98 0.48
C ASN A 38 -43.15 -42.18 -0.49
N GLU A 39 -42.94 -42.15 -1.80
CA GLU A 39 -43.94 -42.49 -2.82
C GLU A 39 -44.38 -43.96 -2.67
N LEU A 40 -43.43 -44.89 -2.51
CA LEU A 40 -43.71 -46.32 -2.30
C LEU A 40 -44.45 -46.58 -0.96
N ILE A 41 -44.14 -45.82 0.09
CA ILE A 41 -44.89 -45.88 1.37
C ILE A 41 -46.34 -45.47 1.14
N GLY A 42 -46.57 -44.34 0.41
CA GLY A 42 -47.90 -43.88 0.07
C GLY A 42 -48.71 -44.92 -0.72
N ASP A 43 -48.08 -45.53 -1.73
CA ASP A 43 -48.73 -46.61 -2.50
C ASP A 43 -49.00 -47.85 -1.63
N ALA A 44 -48.11 -48.19 -0.70
CA ALA A 44 -48.30 -49.26 0.25
C ALA A 44 -49.47 -48.99 1.21
N GLU A 45 -49.63 -47.74 1.67
CA GLU A 45 -50.74 -47.30 2.49
C GLU A 45 -52.08 -47.39 1.75
N ASP A 46 -52.11 -46.98 0.48
CA ASP A 46 -53.29 -47.14 -0.38
C ASP A 46 -53.70 -48.62 -0.52
N ILE A 47 -52.70 -49.48 -0.74
CA ILE A 47 -52.94 -50.94 -0.85
C ILE A 47 -53.38 -51.50 0.51
N ALA A 48 -52.81 -51.05 1.62
CA ALA A 48 -53.21 -51.47 2.97
C ALA A 48 -54.67 -51.08 3.29
N TRP A 49 -55.07 -49.88 2.88
CA TRP A 49 -56.44 -49.43 2.99
C TRP A 49 -57.39 -50.28 2.15
N LEU A 50 -57.08 -50.61 0.90
CA LEU A 50 -57.86 -51.49 0.07
C LEU A 50 -57.90 -52.92 0.60
N ALA A 51 -56.81 -53.44 1.16
CA ALA A 51 -56.77 -54.77 1.79
C ALA A 51 -57.68 -54.83 3.02
N ALA A 52 -57.71 -53.77 3.84
CA ALA A 52 -58.59 -53.65 5.01
C ALA A 52 -60.08 -53.69 4.62
N GLN A 53 -60.44 -53.05 3.52
CA GLN A 53 -61.84 -53.05 3.03
C GLN A 53 -62.27 -54.39 2.42
N THR A 54 -61.39 -55.05 1.74
CA THR A 54 -61.67 -56.32 1.03
C THR A 54 -61.86 -57.48 1.98
N SER A 55 -61.29 -57.42 3.17
CA SER A 55 -61.42 -58.43 4.23
C SER A 55 -62.71 -58.33 5.02
N ASP A 56 -63.57 -57.31 4.78
CA ASP A 56 -64.77 -57.10 5.55
C ASP A 56 -65.95 -57.89 4.94
N SER A 57 -66.31 -58.96 5.57
CA SER A 57 -67.45 -59.84 5.19
C SER A 57 -68.81 -59.14 5.16
N LEU A 58 -68.91 -57.87 5.66
CA LEU A 58 -70.12 -57.06 5.59
C LEU A 58 -70.43 -56.56 4.17
N LEU A 59 -69.48 -56.43 3.30
CA LEU A 59 -69.69 -56.08 1.89
C LEU A 59 -70.28 -57.22 1.08
N SER A 60 -70.15 -58.46 1.55
CA SER A 60 -70.83 -59.63 0.97
C SER A 60 -72.33 -59.66 1.19
N VAL A 61 -72.82 -58.95 2.25
CA VAL A 61 -74.25 -58.84 2.60
C VAL A 61 -74.96 -57.77 1.72
N VAL A 62 -74.25 -56.79 1.17
CA VAL A 62 -74.83 -55.71 0.36
C VAL A 62 -74.74 -55.95 -1.13
N GLY A 63 -74.32 -57.14 -1.58
CA GLY A 63 -74.32 -57.55 -2.99
C GLY A 63 -73.16 -57.03 -3.81
N PHE A 64 -72.23 -56.28 -3.22
CA PHE A 64 -70.94 -56.01 -3.82
C PHE A 64 -70.01 -57.18 -3.48
N GLY A 65 -69.99 -58.18 -4.37
CA GLY A 65 -69.26 -59.41 -4.12
C GLY A 65 -67.77 -59.12 -3.87
N ASP A 66 -67.21 -60.05 -3.09
CA ASP A 66 -65.79 -60.20 -2.72
C ASP A 66 -64.80 -60.00 -3.96
N ASP A 67 -65.35 -60.06 -5.13
CA ASP A 67 -64.61 -59.95 -6.43
C ASP A 67 -64.23 -58.49 -6.83
N THR A 68 -64.97 -57.47 -6.39
CA THR A 68 -64.72 -56.08 -6.78
C THR A 68 -63.56 -55.48 -5.98
N GLY A 69 -63.49 -55.74 -4.70
CA GLY A 69 -62.37 -55.29 -3.83
C GLY A 69 -61.06 -55.95 -4.23
N ARG A 70 -61.10 -57.24 -4.57
CA ARG A 70 -59.98 -58.00 -5.10
C ARG A 70 -59.46 -57.40 -6.44
N LYS A 71 -60.38 -57.11 -7.34
CA LYS A 71 -60.02 -56.49 -8.65
C LYS A 71 -59.36 -55.17 -8.47
N LEU A 72 -59.79 -54.29 -7.53
CA LEU A 72 -59.17 -53.02 -7.22
C LEU A 72 -57.76 -53.17 -6.61
N LEU A 73 -57.60 -54.07 -5.64
CA LEU A 73 -56.33 -54.38 -5.00
C LEU A 73 -55.32 -54.91 -6.06
N ASN A 74 -55.72 -55.89 -6.87
CA ASN A 74 -54.85 -56.44 -7.91
C ASN A 74 -54.51 -55.40 -9.00
N ARG A 75 -55.45 -54.52 -9.30
CA ARG A 75 -55.21 -53.41 -10.22
C ARG A 75 -54.16 -52.42 -9.68
N LYS A 76 -54.29 -51.96 -8.43
CA LYS A 76 -53.34 -51.06 -7.80
C LYS A 76 -51.98 -51.75 -7.62
N ALA A 77 -51.91 -52.98 -7.17
CA ALA A 77 -50.65 -53.74 -7.10
C ALA A 77 -49.99 -53.90 -8.47
N GLY A 78 -50.79 -54.12 -9.52
CA GLY A 78 -50.31 -54.18 -10.90
C GLY A 78 -49.85 -52.83 -11.46
N GLU A 79 -50.42 -51.72 -10.99
CA GLU A 79 -49.93 -50.37 -11.29
C GLU A 79 -48.56 -50.13 -10.68
N VAL A 80 -48.38 -50.40 -9.38
CA VAL A 80 -47.09 -50.31 -8.68
C VAL A 80 -46.04 -51.22 -9.30
N HIS A 81 -46.40 -52.43 -9.69
CA HIS A 81 -45.49 -53.33 -10.40
C HIS A 81 -45.04 -52.77 -11.76
N ARG A 82 -45.95 -52.18 -12.55
CA ARG A 82 -45.60 -51.59 -13.85
C ARG A 82 -44.76 -50.29 -13.74
N GLU A 83 -45.05 -49.48 -12.72
CA GLU A 83 -44.40 -48.20 -12.52
C GLU A 83 -43.00 -48.35 -11.93
N TYR A 84 -42.87 -49.18 -10.90
CA TYR A 84 -41.62 -49.31 -10.13
C TYR A 84 -40.92 -50.68 -10.31
N GLY A 85 -41.49 -51.58 -11.11
CA GLY A 85 -41.01 -52.97 -11.15
C GLY A 85 -41.09 -53.67 -9.80
N ALA A 86 -41.97 -53.18 -8.95
CA ALA A 86 -42.06 -53.59 -7.57
C ALA A 86 -43.02 -54.80 -7.38
N TYR A 87 -42.66 -55.64 -6.45
CA TYR A 87 -43.50 -56.76 -6.04
C TYR A 87 -44.27 -56.40 -4.75
N VAL A 88 -45.53 -56.79 -4.68
CA VAL A 88 -46.43 -56.45 -3.58
C VAL A 88 -46.90 -57.75 -2.93
N ALA A 89 -46.83 -57.79 -1.57
CA ALA A 89 -47.39 -58.90 -0.77
C ALA A 89 -48.16 -58.36 0.42
N VAL A 90 -49.30 -58.95 0.68
CA VAL A 90 -50.08 -58.69 1.90
C VAL A 90 -49.94 -59.89 2.82
N VAL A 91 -49.51 -59.65 4.08
CA VAL A 91 -49.24 -60.71 5.04
C VAL A 91 -50.11 -60.56 6.29
N ASP A 92 -50.43 -61.70 6.92
CA ASP A 92 -51.15 -61.76 8.20
C ASP A 92 -50.24 -61.41 9.41
N ARG A 93 -50.80 -61.37 10.64
CA ARG A 93 -49.99 -61.13 11.86
C ARG A 93 -48.93 -62.19 12.13
N ARG A 94 -48.98 -63.35 11.48
CA ARG A 94 -47.96 -64.39 11.58
C ARG A 94 -46.94 -64.34 10.51
N GLY A 95 -47.08 -63.43 9.57
CA GLY A 95 -46.17 -63.26 8.43
C GLY A 95 -46.48 -64.19 7.24
N ASN A 96 -47.64 -64.86 7.26
CA ASN A 96 -48.06 -65.69 6.12
C ASN A 96 -48.75 -64.82 5.08
N VAL A 97 -48.42 -65.05 3.83
CA VAL A 97 -49.08 -64.35 2.71
C VAL A 97 -50.54 -64.76 2.65
N MET A 98 -51.41 -63.80 2.57
CA MET A 98 -52.87 -64.04 2.55
C MET A 98 -53.30 -64.54 1.18
N ASP A 99 -53.63 -65.82 1.03
CA ASP A 99 -54.04 -66.48 -0.21
C ASP A 99 -55.19 -65.78 -0.96
N ASN A 100 -56.08 -65.14 -0.17
CA ASN A 100 -57.16 -64.37 -0.76
C ASN A 100 -56.79 -63.09 -1.43
N MET A 101 -55.53 -62.65 -1.28
CA MET A 101 -54.95 -61.40 -1.80
C MET A 101 -53.72 -61.69 -2.60
N ARG A 102 -53.83 -62.57 -3.59
CA ARG A 102 -52.76 -62.86 -4.53
C ARG A 102 -52.35 -61.59 -5.28
N THR A 103 -51.16 -61.19 -5.01
CA THR A 103 -50.47 -60.01 -5.63
C THR A 103 -49.30 -60.51 -6.47
N THR A 104 -48.55 -59.68 -7.04
CA THR A 104 -47.44 -59.99 -8.00
C THR A 104 -46.25 -60.77 -7.41
N TYR A 105 -46.31 -61.23 -6.12
CA TYR A 105 -45.19 -61.85 -5.42
C TYR A 105 -44.82 -63.25 -5.91
N GLU A 106 -45.77 -63.99 -6.51
CA GLU A 106 -45.53 -65.37 -6.97
C GLU A 106 -44.64 -65.45 -8.18
N ASP A 107 -44.48 -64.34 -8.89
CA ASP A 107 -43.67 -64.24 -10.13
C ASP A 107 -42.18 -64.13 -9.84
N ASP A 108 -41.75 -63.83 -8.59
CA ASP A 108 -40.34 -63.70 -8.22
C ASP A 108 -39.98 -64.54 -6.97
N PRO A 109 -39.23 -65.66 -7.18
CA PRO A 109 -38.79 -66.51 -6.06
C PRO A 109 -37.89 -65.79 -5.05
N ALA A 110 -37.15 -64.79 -5.48
CA ALA A 110 -36.27 -64.00 -4.60
C ALA A 110 -37.07 -63.15 -3.66
N PHE A 111 -38.17 -62.53 -4.12
CA PHE A 111 -39.08 -61.80 -3.25
C PHE A 111 -39.74 -62.70 -2.21
N ALA A 112 -40.19 -63.85 -2.62
CA ALA A 112 -40.76 -64.86 -1.73
C ALA A 112 -39.77 -65.34 -0.65
N ALA A 113 -38.48 -65.44 -1.00
CA ALA A 113 -37.41 -65.76 -0.05
C ALA A 113 -37.17 -64.61 0.95
N THR A 114 -37.14 -63.38 0.45
CA THR A 114 -36.95 -62.18 1.29
C THR A 114 -38.07 -62.03 2.33
N LEU A 115 -39.32 -62.28 1.96
CA LEU A 115 -40.46 -62.26 2.89
C LEU A 115 -40.33 -63.27 4.05
N ARG A 116 -39.52 -64.32 3.87
CA ARG A 116 -39.21 -65.30 4.92
C ARG A 116 -37.94 -64.97 5.71
N GLY A 117 -37.22 -63.97 5.32
CA GLY A 117 -35.95 -63.52 5.93
C GLY A 117 -36.14 -62.92 7.35
N ASN A 118 -35.07 -62.95 8.13
CA ASN A 118 -35.11 -62.45 9.52
C ASN A 118 -35.38 -60.95 9.58
N GLU A 119 -34.89 -60.17 8.61
CA GLU A 119 -35.07 -58.70 8.54
C GLU A 119 -36.56 -58.32 8.41
N ILE A 120 -37.34 -59.06 7.62
CA ILE A 120 -38.77 -58.85 7.45
C ILE A 120 -39.53 -59.30 8.71
N ARG A 121 -39.07 -60.35 9.41
CA ARG A 121 -39.66 -60.77 10.68
C ARG A 121 -39.47 -59.75 11.77
N GLU A 122 -38.31 -59.12 11.90
CA GLU A 122 -38.08 -58.02 12.81
C GLU A 122 -38.92 -56.80 12.41
N GLY A 123 -38.91 -56.47 11.10
CA GLY A 123 -39.75 -55.41 10.54
C GLY A 123 -41.23 -55.59 10.80
N LEU A 124 -41.75 -56.83 10.66
CA LEU A 124 -43.13 -57.15 10.92
C LEU A 124 -43.54 -56.85 12.39
N THR A 125 -42.62 -57.08 13.32
CA THR A 125 -42.89 -56.75 14.74
C THR A 125 -43.09 -55.23 14.94
N ARG A 126 -42.31 -54.41 14.27
CA ARG A 126 -42.44 -52.94 14.27
C ARG A 126 -43.71 -52.48 13.57
N ILE A 127 -44.06 -53.11 12.45
CA ILE A 127 -45.26 -52.79 11.69
C ILE A 127 -46.51 -53.14 12.52
N LEU A 128 -46.52 -54.28 13.26
CA LEU A 128 -47.63 -54.66 14.13
C LEU A 128 -47.80 -53.67 15.30
N ASN A 129 -46.79 -52.89 15.64
CA ASN A 129 -46.87 -51.75 16.57
C ASN A 129 -47.38 -50.47 15.94
N GLY A 130 -47.67 -50.46 14.63
CA GLY A 130 -48.17 -49.32 13.88
C GLY A 130 -47.13 -48.48 13.18
N GLU A 131 -45.88 -48.91 13.11
CA GLU A 131 -44.80 -48.18 12.41
C GLU A 131 -44.70 -48.61 10.94
N SER A 132 -44.49 -47.66 10.03
CA SER A 132 -44.06 -47.98 8.67
C SER A 132 -42.55 -48.16 8.65
N ILE A 133 -42.04 -49.12 7.89
CA ILE A 133 -40.61 -49.42 7.75
C ILE A 133 -40.13 -49.28 6.31
N SER A 134 -38.89 -48.88 6.15
CA SER A 134 -38.16 -49.04 4.90
C SER A 134 -36.80 -49.72 5.18
N VAL A 135 -36.52 -50.80 4.50
CA VAL A 135 -35.29 -51.59 4.69
C VAL A 135 -34.59 -51.77 3.35
N ARG A 136 -33.28 -51.54 3.34
CA ARG A 136 -32.43 -51.88 2.22
C ARG A 136 -31.77 -53.22 2.50
N SER A 137 -32.09 -54.24 1.71
CA SER A 137 -31.52 -55.57 1.82
C SER A 137 -30.64 -55.89 0.61
N ALA A 138 -29.56 -56.62 0.84
CA ALA A 138 -28.65 -57.11 -0.21
C ALA A 138 -28.57 -58.65 -0.24
N GLU A 139 -29.58 -59.36 0.27
CA GLU A 139 -29.59 -60.80 0.52
C GLU A 139 -29.69 -61.56 -0.79
N ASN A 140 -29.26 -61.55 -1.77
CA ASN A 140 -29.16 -62.40 -3.01
C ASN A 140 -28.46 -61.74 -4.18
N GLY A 141 -27.52 -60.83 -3.89
CA GLY A 141 -26.64 -60.28 -4.93
C GLY A 141 -27.12 -58.94 -5.52
N ASP A 142 -28.40 -58.72 -5.68
CA ASP A 142 -28.98 -57.43 -6.09
C ASP A 142 -29.55 -56.67 -4.89
N PRO A 143 -29.10 -55.45 -4.62
CA PRO A 143 -29.67 -54.65 -3.54
C PRO A 143 -31.12 -54.31 -3.85
N THR A 144 -32.01 -54.53 -2.86
CA THR A 144 -33.44 -54.25 -2.94
C THR A 144 -33.88 -53.29 -1.84
N PHE A 145 -34.89 -52.50 -2.13
CA PHE A 145 -35.62 -51.70 -1.12
C PHE A 145 -36.94 -52.39 -0.83
N THR A 146 -37.22 -52.62 0.47
CA THR A 146 -38.45 -53.17 0.94
C THR A 146 -39.13 -52.16 1.86
N VAL A 147 -40.35 -51.77 1.51
CA VAL A 147 -41.22 -50.92 2.30
C VAL A 147 -42.30 -51.78 2.92
N GLY A 148 -42.57 -51.55 4.19
CA GLY A 148 -43.64 -52.27 4.90
C GLY A 148 -44.52 -51.30 5.66
N VAL A 149 -45.84 -51.43 5.49
CA VAL A 149 -46.82 -50.59 6.18
C VAL A 149 -47.89 -51.46 6.88
N PRO A 150 -48.41 -51.01 8.03
CA PRO A 150 -49.48 -51.75 8.73
C PRO A 150 -50.78 -51.69 7.93
N PHE A 151 -51.49 -52.82 7.85
CA PHE A 151 -52.87 -52.76 7.44
C PHE A 151 -53.79 -52.86 8.65
N VAL A 152 -54.54 -51.79 8.85
CA VAL A 152 -55.37 -51.62 10.06
C VAL A 152 -56.84 -51.87 9.75
N ARG A 153 -57.48 -52.71 10.56
CA ARG A 153 -58.90 -52.96 10.46
C ARG A 153 -59.57 -52.82 11.85
N ARG A 154 -60.66 -52.07 11.91
CA ARG A 154 -61.40 -51.82 13.20
C ARG A 154 -60.44 -51.36 14.31
N ASN A 155 -59.47 -50.52 14.01
CA ASN A 155 -58.45 -49.98 14.92
C ASN A 155 -57.50 -51.06 15.51
N VAL A 156 -57.35 -52.19 14.83
CA VAL A 156 -56.40 -53.26 15.16
C VAL A 156 -55.53 -53.54 13.92
N VAL A 157 -54.22 -53.61 14.10
CA VAL A 157 -53.32 -54.04 13.02
C VAL A 157 -53.52 -55.52 12.77
N GLU A 158 -54.03 -55.91 11.62
CA GLU A 158 -54.29 -57.30 11.22
C GLU A 158 -53.17 -57.93 10.42
N GLY A 159 -52.26 -57.12 9.88
CA GLY A 159 -51.14 -57.60 9.10
C GLY A 159 -50.29 -56.46 8.53
N ALA A 160 -49.56 -56.71 7.49
CA ALA A 160 -48.71 -55.77 6.83
C ALA A 160 -48.81 -55.90 5.28
N VAL A 161 -48.58 -54.78 4.62
CA VAL A 161 -48.33 -54.73 3.17
C VAL A 161 -46.88 -54.47 2.96
N PHE A 162 -46.21 -55.36 2.20
CA PHE A 162 -44.83 -55.18 1.79
C PHE A 162 -44.77 -54.88 0.30
N ILE A 163 -43.98 -53.88 -0.06
CA ILE A 163 -43.60 -53.58 -1.44
C ILE A 163 -42.08 -53.66 -1.55
N GLN A 164 -41.58 -54.49 -2.46
CA GLN A 164 -40.15 -54.60 -2.73
C GLN A 164 -39.85 -54.24 -4.17
N THR A 165 -38.79 -53.39 -4.35
CA THR A 165 -38.29 -53.03 -5.66
C THR A 165 -36.76 -53.18 -5.71
N LYS A 166 -36.20 -53.37 -6.88
CA LYS A 166 -34.75 -53.41 -7.07
C LYS A 166 -34.17 -52.00 -6.86
N ALA A 167 -33.05 -51.92 -6.16
CA ALA A 167 -32.37 -50.64 -5.93
C ALA A 167 -31.92 -49.99 -7.26
N GLN A 168 -31.62 -50.77 -8.28
CA GLN A 168 -31.28 -50.23 -9.63
C GLN A 168 -32.42 -49.40 -10.23
N THR A 169 -33.68 -49.72 -9.96
CA THR A 169 -34.83 -48.96 -10.45
C THR A 169 -34.94 -47.61 -9.77
N VAL A 170 -34.57 -47.54 -8.48
CA VAL A 170 -34.55 -46.29 -7.70
C VAL A 170 -33.29 -45.47 -8.00
N GLU A 171 -32.19 -46.14 -8.34
CA GLU A 171 -30.88 -45.49 -8.63
C GLU A 171 -30.67 -45.17 -10.12
N SER A 172 -31.53 -45.59 -11.05
CA SER A 172 -31.37 -45.40 -12.51
C SER A 172 -31.30 -43.97 -12.99
N ASP A 173 -31.76 -43.00 -12.16
CA ASP A 173 -31.77 -41.59 -12.50
C ASP A 173 -30.40 -40.88 -12.30
N LEU A 174 -29.37 -41.63 -11.85
CA LEU A 174 -28.02 -41.09 -11.70
C LEU A 174 -27.46 -40.50 -13.00
N PHE A 175 -27.73 -41.10 -14.16
CA PHE A 175 -27.32 -40.58 -15.45
C PHE A 175 -27.98 -39.21 -15.77
N GLU A 176 -29.22 -39.04 -15.39
CA GLU A 176 -29.94 -37.80 -15.59
C GLU A 176 -29.42 -36.68 -14.67
N LEU A 177 -29.04 -37.01 -13.43
CA LEU A 177 -28.37 -36.08 -12.51
C LEU A 177 -27.03 -35.62 -13.03
N ILE A 178 -26.19 -36.55 -13.47
CA ILE A 178 -24.89 -36.25 -14.06
C ILE A 178 -25.07 -35.33 -15.26
N ARG A 179 -26.04 -35.59 -16.12
CA ARG A 179 -26.34 -34.78 -17.32
C ARG A 179 -26.78 -33.35 -16.96
N LYS A 180 -27.40 -33.12 -15.81
CA LYS A 180 -27.83 -31.78 -15.34
C LYS A 180 -26.74 -31.04 -14.58
N VAL A 181 -25.95 -31.72 -13.73
CA VAL A 181 -24.97 -31.09 -12.83
C VAL A 181 -23.64 -30.80 -13.53
N VAL A 182 -23.16 -31.69 -14.36
CA VAL A 182 -21.86 -31.54 -15.03
C VAL A 182 -21.76 -30.30 -15.93
N PRO A 183 -22.75 -29.97 -16.77
CA PRO A 183 -22.68 -28.76 -17.60
C PRO A 183 -22.62 -27.47 -16.76
N VAL A 184 -23.35 -27.43 -15.65
CA VAL A 184 -23.31 -26.28 -14.73
C VAL A 184 -21.94 -26.16 -14.07
N ALA A 185 -21.36 -27.26 -13.62
CA ALA A 185 -20.01 -27.26 -13.06
C ALA A 185 -18.94 -26.79 -14.07
N ILE A 186 -19.03 -27.24 -15.32
CA ILE A 186 -18.16 -26.78 -16.40
C ILE A 186 -18.35 -25.28 -16.67
N GLY A 187 -19.59 -24.80 -16.71
CA GLY A 187 -19.91 -23.37 -16.90
C GLY A 187 -19.29 -22.49 -15.82
N VAL A 188 -19.42 -22.88 -14.56
CA VAL A 188 -18.81 -22.19 -13.40
C VAL A 188 -17.28 -22.20 -13.51
N LEU A 189 -16.69 -23.30 -13.92
CA LEU A 189 -15.25 -23.42 -14.08
C LEU A 189 -14.69 -22.52 -15.19
N ILE A 190 -15.39 -22.44 -16.32
CA ILE A 190 -15.01 -21.54 -17.43
C ILE A 190 -15.14 -20.08 -16.98
N LEU A 191 -16.27 -19.72 -16.37
CA LEU A 191 -16.52 -18.34 -15.91
C LEU A 191 -15.47 -17.89 -14.89
N SER A 192 -15.20 -18.72 -13.88
CA SER A 192 -14.17 -18.41 -12.88
C SER A 192 -12.78 -18.32 -13.49
N GLY A 193 -12.46 -19.17 -14.46
CA GLY A 193 -11.20 -19.11 -15.21
C GLY A 193 -11.04 -17.78 -15.97
N ILE A 194 -12.10 -17.28 -16.59
CA ILE A 194 -12.11 -15.98 -17.28
C ILE A 194 -11.89 -14.84 -16.27
N VAL A 195 -12.61 -14.82 -15.15
CA VAL A 195 -12.48 -13.81 -14.11
C VAL A 195 -11.06 -13.76 -13.55
N VAL A 196 -10.50 -14.91 -13.20
CA VAL A 196 -9.11 -15.02 -12.70
C VAL A 196 -8.12 -14.54 -13.76
N PHE A 197 -8.29 -14.92 -15.02
CA PHE A 197 -7.42 -14.48 -16.11
C PHE A 197 -7.43 -12.95 -16.28
N LEU A 198 -8.62 -12.34 -16.26
CA LEU A 198 -8.76 -10.88 -16.37
C LEU A 198 -8.14 -10.15 -15.17
N TYR A 199 -8.40 -10.63 -13.95
CA TYR A 199 -7.84 -10.07 -12.73
C TYR A 199 -6.32 -10.16 -12.70
N VAL A 200 -5.76 -11.33 -12.98
CA VAL A 200 -4.32 -11.53 -13.02
C VAL A 200 -3.66 -10.67 -14.10
N ARG A 201 -4.28 -10.52 -15.26
CA ARG A 201 -3.80 -9.62 -16.32
C ARG A 201 -3.83 -8.16 -15.89
N SER A 202 -4.87 -7.72 -15.17
CA SER A 202 -5.02 -6.35 -14.67
C SER A 202 -3.95 -5.97 -13.64
N VAL A 203 -3.58 -6.88 -12.75
CA VAL A 203 -2.61 -6.62 -11.67
C VAL A 203 -1.17 -6.92 -12.08
N MET A 204 -0.92 -8.06 -12.72
CA MET A 204 0.45 -8.52 -13.01
C MET A 204 1.16 -7.75 -14.11
N LYS A 205 0.43 -7.25 -15.11
CA LYS A 205 1.03 -6.48 -16.20
C LYS A 205 1.65 -5.16 -15.70
N PRO A 206 0.94 -4.33 -14.93
CA PRO A 206 1.52 -3.12 -14.33
C PRO A 206 2.68 -3.40 -13.36
N LEU A 207 2.56 -4.40 -12.49
CA LEU A 207 3.64 -4.77 -11.57
C LEU A 207 4.93 -5.19 -12.31
N ARG A 208 4.80 -5.87 -13.44
CA ARG A 208 5.95 -6.19 -14.27
C ARG A 208 6.56 -4.94 -14.90
N ALA A 209 5.74 -4.02 -15.40
CA ALA A 209 6.20 -2.74 -15.93
C ALA A 209 6.95 -1.93 -14.86
N LEU A 210 6.45 -1.93 -13.62
CA LEU A 210 7.08 -1.29 -12.48
C LEU A 210 8.45 -1.92 -12.15
N THR A 211 8.54 -3.25 -12.18
CA THR A 211 9.81 -3.98 -11.97
C THR A 211 10.83 -3.66 -13.06
N GLU A 212 10.38 -3.60 -14.33
CA GLU A 212 11.24 -3.27 -15.47
C GLU A 212 11.71 -1.81 -15.40
N ALA A 213 10.80 -0.86 -15.05
CA ALA A 213 11.14 0.55 -14.89
C ALA A 213 12.12 0.75 -13.72
N SER A 214 11.92 0.06 -12.58
CA SER A 214 12.85 0.09 -11.44
C SER A 214 14.23 -0.45 -11.82
N GLY A 215 14.29 -1.51 -12.62
CA GLY A 215 15.54 -2.07 -13.13
C GLY A 215 16.28 -1.10 -14.05
N LYS A 216 15.57 -0.35 -14.90
CA LYS A 216 16.15 0.71 -15.74
C LYS A 216 16.69 1.86 -14.90
N MET A 217 15.92 2.31 -13.90
CA MET A 217 16.36 3.35 -12.97
C MET A 217 17.64 2.94 -12.21
N ALA A 218 17.74 1.70 -11.75
CA ALA A 218 18.94 1.18 -11.10
C ALA A 218 20.19 1.21 -12.02
N ASN A 219 19.99 1.16 -13.34
CA ASN A 219 21.03 1.27 -14.34
C ASN A 219 21.28 2.72 -14.81
N GLY A 220 20.63 3.70 -14.18
CA GLY A 220 20.82 5.12 -14.51
C GLY A 220 19.92 5.65 -15.63
N GLU A 221 18.93 4.89 -16.07
CA GLU A 221 17.92 5.32 -17.05
C GLU A 221 16.71 5.93 -16.33
N PHE A 222 16.84 7.16 -15.84
CA PHE A 222 15.82 7.83 -15.01
C PHE A 222 14.57 8.29 -15.77
N GLY A 223 14.59 8.31 -17.10
CA GLY A 223 13.44 8.62 -17.95
C GLY A 223 12.40 7.49 -18.06
N ALA A 224 12.62 6.33 -17.40
CA ALA A 224 11.66 5.24 -17.39
C ALA A 224 10.38 5.62 -16.64
N ARG A 225 9.22 5.34 -17.25
CA ARG A 225 7.90 5.62 -16.67
C ARG A 225 7.02 4.38 -16.72
N VAL A 226 6.09 4.28 -15.77
CA VAL A 226 5.08 3.23 -15.70
C VAL A 226 3.76 3.79 -16.21
N PRO A 227 3.01 3.06 -17.06
CA PRO A 227 1.69 3.50 -17.51
C PRO A 227 0.73 3.71 -16.33
N GLU A 228 0.06 4.85 -16.31
CA GLU A 228 -0.93 5.21 -15.28
C GLU A 228 -2.36 4.82 -15.68
N ASP A 229 -2.56 4.44 -16.96
CA ASP A 229 -3.85 3.95 -17.44
C ASP A 229 -4.04 2.48 -17.02
N VAL A 230 -4.33 2.29 -15.74
CA VAL A 230 -4.56 1.00 -15.11
C VAL A 230 -5.97 1.01 -14.50
N ALA A 231 -6.70 -0.09 -14.70
CA ALA A 231 -8.08 -0.22 -14.22
C ALA A 231 -8.18 -0.24 -12.68
N ASP A 232 -7.19 -0.81 -12.02
CA ASP A 232 -7.13 -0.91 -10.57
C ASP A 232 -6.64 0.41 -9.95
N PRO A 233 -7.42 1.07 -9.06
CA PRO A 233 -7.07 2.35 -8.46
C PRO A 233 -5.80 2.28 -7.60
N GLU A 234 -5.61 1.21 -6.84
CA GLU A 234 -4.45 1.04 -5.96
C GLU A 234 -3.15 0.93 -6.76
N ILE A 235 -3.18 0.17 -7.85
CA ILE A 235 -2.04 0.03 -8.77
C ILE A 235 -1.76 1.35 -9.50
N ARG A 236 -2.79 2.13 -9.83
CA ARG A 236 -2.64 3.46 -10.43
C ARG A 236 -1.93 4.42 -9.49
N ASP A 237 -2.27 4.42 -8.21
CA ASP A 237 -1.64 5.28 -7.21
C ASP A 237 -0.17 4.90 -6.99
N VAL A 238 0.16 3.61 -6.99
CA VAL A 238 1.55 3.14 -6.97
C VAL A 238 2.31 3.61 -8.22
N ALA A 239 1.70 3.53 -9.42
CA ALA A 239 2.32 3.99 -10.66
C ALA A 239 2.58 5.51 -10.64
N LYS A 240 1.63 6.32 -10.16
CA LYS A 240 1.80 7.78 -9.99
C LYS A 240 2.92 8.12 -9.00
N THR A 241 2.93 7.46 -7.85
CA THR A 241 3.98 7.66 -6.83
C THR A 241 5.35 7.31 -7.39
N PHE A 242 5.46 6.20 -8.11
CA PHE A 242 6.69 5.80 -8.79
C PHE A 242 7.13 6.82 -9.84
N ASN A 243 6.20 7.28 -10.70
CA ASN A 243 6.51 8.27 -11.73
C ASN A 243 6.96 9.61 -11.12
N GLY A 244 6.33 10.06 -10.03
CA GLY A 244 6.75 11.26 -9.30
C GLY A 244 8.13 11.12 -8.66
N MET A 245 8.46 9.94 -8.13
CA MET A 245 9.82 9.66 -7.65
C MET A 245 10.84 9.64 -8.80
N ALA A 246 10.47 9.02 -9.94
CA ALA A 246 11.33 8.95 -11.13
C ALA A 246 11.63 10.35 -11.69
N GLU A 247 10.65 11.24 -11.73
CA GLU A 247 10.78 12.62 -12.17
C GLU A 247 11.77 13.40 -11.29
N ARG A 248 11.58 13.33 -9.97
CA ARG A 248 12.50 13.98 -9.02
C ARG A 248 13.93 13.48 -9.16
N LEU A 249 14.11 12.18 -9.35
CA LEU A 249 15.45 11.59 -9.51
C LEU A 249 16.10 12.00 -10.84
N GLU A 250 15.31 12.09 -11.92
CA GLU A 250 15.75 12.57 -13.22
C GLU A 250 16.21 14.04 -13.14
N ASP A 251 15.45 14.89 -12.44
CA ASP A 251 15.80 16.30 -12.24
C ASP A 251 17.06 16.46 -11.40
N VAL A 252 17.22 15.69 -10.33
CA VAL A 252 18.43 15.68 -9.50
C VAL A 252 19.64 15.26 -10.33
N GLU A 253 19.54 14.20 -11.11
CA GLU A 253 20.66 13.72 -11.93
C GLU A 253 20.98 14.67 -13.09
N ARG A 254 19.97 15.33 -13.68
CA ARG A 254 20.16 16.38 -14.69
C ARG A 254 20.91 17.55 -14.08
N SER A 255 20.46 18.07 -12.97
CA SER A 255 21.10 19.16 -12.24
C SER A 255 22.55 18.83 -11.86
N ARG A 256 22.81 17.59 -11.42
CA ARG A 256 24.16 17.11 -11.12
C ARG A 256 25.07 17.10 -12.36
N ARG A 257 24.57 16.62 -13.51
CA ARG A 257 25.35 16.58 -14.75
C ARG A 257 25.67 17.99 -15.24
N GLU A 258 24.69 18.90 -15.23
CA GLU A 258 24.87 20.30 -15.58
C GLU A 258 25.89 20.97 -14.67
N PHE A 259 25.81 20.73 -13.35
CA PHE A 259 26.78 21.21 -12.38
C PHE A 259 28.20 20.76 -12.73
N VAL A 260 28.43 19.45 -12.94
CA VAL A 260 29.77 18.92 -13.29
C VAL A 260 30.29 19.50 -14.61
N ALA A 261 29.41 19.64 -15.62
CA ALA A 261 29.78 20.21 -16.91
C ALA A 261 30.19 21.68 -16.77
N ASN A 262 29.40 22.48 -16.03
CA ASN A 262 29.66 23.90 -15.79
C ASN A 262 30.94 24.11 -14.98
N VAL A 263 31.17 23.37 -13.90
CA VAL A 263 32.41 23.40 -13.12
C VAL A 263 33.62 23.11 -14.04
N SER A 264 33.52 22.07 -14.87
CA SER A 264 34.60 21.69 -15.77
C SER A 264 34.94 22.80 -16.80
N HIS A 265 33.89 23.47 -17.28
CA HIS A 265 34.05 24.59 -18.22
C HIS A 265 34.69 25.81 -17.54
N GLU A 266 34.17 26.21 -16.36
CA GLU A 266 34.65 27.38 -15.63
C GLU A 266 36.08 27.21 -15.08
N LEU A 267 36.53 25.99 -14.78
CA LEU A 267 37.91 25.69 -14.42
C LEU A 267 38.83 25.68 -15.63
N ARG A 268 38.39 25.17 -16.79
CA ARG A 268 39.23 25.01 -17.97
C ARG A 268 39.68 26.34 -18.55
N THR A 269 38.81 27.34 -18.57
CA THR A 269 39.06 28.64 -19.16
C THR A 269 40.26 29.37 -18.52
N PRO A 270 40.29 29.64 -17.19
CA PRO A 270 41.43 30.30 -16.55
C PRO A 270 42.72 29.47 -16.64
N ILE A 271 42.62 28.12 -16.49
CA ILE A 271 43.80 27.26 -16.62
C ILE A 271 44.42 27.37 -18.01
N THR A 272 43.59 27.38 -19.07
CA THR A 272 44.08 27.54 -20.44
C THR A 272 44.75 28.90 -20.66
N SER A 273 44.17 29.98 -20.09
CA SER A 273 44.74 31.32 -20.16
C SER A 273 46.08 31.42 -19.42
N ILE A 274 46.14 30.90 -18.18
CA ILE A 274 47.40 30.86 -17.39
C ILE A 274 48.46 30.09 -18.14
N LYS A 275 48.14 28.90 -18.65
CA LYS A 275 49.05 28.06 -19.42
C LYS A 275 49.56 28.78 -20.68
N GLY A 276 48.63 29.35 -21.46
CA GLY A 276 48.97 30.05 -22.71
C GLY A 276 49.89 31.26 -22.49
N PHE A 277 49.64 32.06 -21.43
CA PHE A 277 50.52 33.18 -21.10
C PHE A 277 51.89 32.70 -20.61
N ALA A 278 51.95 31.67 -19.78
CA ALA A 278 53.19 31.11 -19.28
C ALA A 278 54.05 30.50 -20.40
N GLU A 279 53.44 29.70 -21.30
CA GLU A 279 54.11 29.13 -22.48
C GLU A 279 54.57 30.22 -23.45
N GLY A 280 53.70 31.22 -23.73
CA GLY A 280 54.05 32.32 -24.60
C GLY A 280 55.22 33.16 -24.09
N MET A 281 55.39 33.34 -22.79
CA MET A 281 56.56 33.97 -22.18
C MET A 281 57.76 33.05 -22.21
N ALA A 282 57.62 31.76 -21.96
CA ALA A 282 58.71 30.79 -21.95
C ALA A 282 59.33 30.59 -23.38
N ASP A 283 58.46 30.53 -24.38
CA ASP A 283 58.84 30.30 -25.79
C ASP A 283 59.29 31.57 -26.49
N GLY A 284 59.31 32.73 -25.78
CA GLY A 284 59.75 34.01 -26.36
C GLY A 284 58.75 34.60 -27.35
N VAL A 285 57.50 34.08 -27.43
CA VAL A 285 56.45 34.65 -28.27
C VAL A 285 55.96 35.98 -27.68
N ILE A 286 55.97 36.12 -26.36
CA ILE A 286 55.69 37.36 -25.65
C ILE A 286 56.99 38.05 -25.34
N PRO A 287 57.17 39.30 -25.83
CA PRO A 287 58.43 40.07 -25.61
C PRO A 287 58.70 40.27 -24.11
N ALA A 288 59.99 40.26 -23.69
CA ALA A 288 60.33 40.38 -22.27
C ALA A 288 59.83 41.67 -21.61
N GLU A 289 59.66 42.74 -22.40
CA GLU A 289 59.13 44.06 -22.00
C GLU A 289 57.64 43.96 -21.56
N ASP A 290 56.86 43.00 -22.11
CA ASP A 290 55.50 42.80 -21.82
C ASP A 290 55.27 41.77 -20.69
N HIS A 291 56.27 40.98 -20.26
CA HIS A 291 56.16 39.98 -19.18
C HIS A 291 55.48 40.50 -17.93
N PRO A 292 55.75 41.74 -17.41
CA PRO A 292 55.06 42.24 -16.22
C PRO A 292 53.53 42.37 -16.39
N GLN A 293 53.07 42.66 -17.60
CA GLN A 293 51.64 42.75 -17.92
C GLN A 293 50.97 41.36 -17.91
N TYR A 294 51.61 40.41 -18.59
CA TYR A 294 51.07 39.02 -18.64
C TYR A 294 51.16 38.30 -17.31
N LEU A 295 52.20 38.56 -16.50
CA LEU A 295 52.28 38.06 -15.12
C LEU A 295 51.11 38.59 -14.24
N ARG A 296 50.72 39.86 -14.43
CA ARG A 296 49.50 40.40 -13.75
C ARG A 296 48.22 39.72 -14.22
N LEU A 297 48.13 39.33 -15.50
CA LEU A 297 47.01 38.56 -16.01
C LEU A 297 46.99 37.15 -15.41
N VAL A 298 48.15 36.46 -15.36
CA VAL A 298 48.28 35.15 -14.71
C VAL A 298 47.86 35.21 -13.24
N ALA A 299 48.36 36.22 -12.50
CA ALA A 299 47.98 36.43 -11.09
C ALA A 299 46.48 36.68 -10.92
N ARG A 300 45.86 37.43 -11.83
CA ARG A 300 44.41 37.69 -11.82
C ARG A 300 43.63 36.43 -12.08
N GLU A 301 44.01 35.61 -13.08
CA GLU A 301 43.32 34.36 -13.38
C GLU A 301 43.51 33.30 -12.26
N SER A 302 44.69 33.31 -11.59
CA SER A 302 44.92 32.45 -10.42
C SER A 302 44.05 32.83 -9.22
N ASN A 303 43.92 34.14 -8.93
CA ASN A 303 43.01 34.59 -7.87
C ASN A 303 41.54 34.25 -8.18
N ARG A 304 41.15 34.44 -9.45
CA ARG A 304 39.82 34.06 -9.91
C ARG A 304 39.54 32.56 -9.73
N LEU A 305 40.53 31.70 -10.04
CA LEU A 305 40.41 30.25 -9.83
C LEU A 305 40.25 29.90 -8.35
N SER A 306 41.00 30.59 -7.46
CA SER A 306 40.84 30.41 -6.01
C SER A 306 39.43 30.79 -5.52
N GLU A 307 38.91 31.93 -5.97
CA GLU A 307 37.53 32.35 -5.65
C GLU A 307 36.48 31.32 -6.09
N LEU A 308 36.65 30.71 -7.29
CA LEU A 308 35.77 29.66 -7.76
C LEU A 308 35.81 28.40 -6.86
N ILE A 309 37.03 27.97 -6.49
CA ILE A 309 37.24 26.82 -5.61
C ILE A 309 36.61 27.07 -4.24
N ASP A 310 36.82 28.26 -3.66
CA ASP A 310 36.23 28.63 -2.35
C ASP A 310 34.71 28.66 -2.43
N ALA A 311 34.12 29.16 -3.51
CA ALA A 311 32.67 29.13 -3.71
C ALA A 311 32.12 27.69 -3.84
N LEU A 312 32.81 26.80 -4.56
CA LEU A 312 32.44 25.38 -4.69
C LEU A 312 32.55 24.64 -3.36
N LEU A 313 33.59 24.91 -2.55
CA LEU A 313 33.74 24.34 -1.22
C LEU A 313 32.64 24.84 -0.27
N ALA A 314 32.29 26.14 -0.33
CA ALA A 314 31.19 26.70 0.44
C ALA A 314 29.84 26.03 0.07
N LEU A 315 29.58 25.89 -1.25
CA LEU A 315 28.39 25.23 -1.75
C LEU A 315 28.31 23.77 -1.24
N SER A 316 29.42 23.02 -1.39
CA SER A 316 29.47 21.61 -0.93
C SER A 316 29.25 21.45 0.57
N ARG A 317 29.71 22.42 1.39
CA ARG A 317 29.47 22.41 2.85
C ARG A 317 28.02 22.71 3.20
N LEU A 318 27.36 23.61 2.45
CA LEU A 318 25.97 24.01 2.66
C LEU A 318 24.99 22.93 2.21
N GLU A 319 25.35 22.09 1.23
CA GLU A 319 24.51 21.00 0.71
C GLU A 319 24.51 19.72 1.56
N ARG A 320 25.35 19.66 2.59
CA ARG A 320 25.36 18.50 3.47
C ARG A 320 24.08 18.45 4.31
N GLU A 321 23.48 17.28 4.42
CA GLU A 321 22.25 17.04 5.20
C GLU A 321 22.38 17.39 6.69
N ASP A 322 23.61 17.38 7.22
CA ASP A 322 23.92 17.71 8.61
C ASP A 322 24.29 19.19 8.83
N ALA A 323 24.28 20.01 7.76
CA ALA A 323 24.59 21.43 7.88
C ALA A 323 23.49 22.14 8.71
N LYS A 324 23.87 22.63 9.87
CA LYS A 324 23.01 23.47 10.73
C LYS A 324 23.61 24.86 10.86
N PRO A 325 22.82 25.92 10.88
CA PRO A 325 23.33 27.25 11.16
C PRO A 325 23.74 27.36 12.63
N ASP A 326 24.84 28.04 12.90
CA ASP A 326 25.27 28.42 14.24
C ASP A 326 24.59 29.73 14.62
N LEU A 327 23.39 29.62 15.20
CA LEU A 327 22.53 30.76 15.49
C LEU A 327 23.07 31.59 16.66
N SER A 328 23.16 32.89 16.46
CA SER A 328 23.51 33.89 17.47
C SER A 328 22.72 35.15 17.27
N ASP A 329 22.51 35.90 18.36
CA ASP A 329 21.89 37.20 18.30
C ASP A 329 22.93 38.28 17.98
N PHE A 330 22.65 39.13 16.98
CA PHE A 330 23.52 40.23 16.58
C PHE A 330 22.72 41.34 15.89
N ASP A 331 23.32 42.54 15.81
CA ASP A 331 22.74 43.66 15.08
C ASP A 331 23.04 43.56 13.58
N ILE A 332 21.99 43.40 12.77
CA ILE A 332 22.13 43.30 11.31
C ILE A 332 22.59 44.64 10.69
N ASN A 333 22.21 45.77 11.25
CA ASN A 333 22.62 47.07 10.76
C ASN A 333 24.13 47.28 10.91
N GLU A 334 24.70 46.86 12.04
CA GLU A 334 26.14 46.91 12.25
C GLU A 334 26.90 45.99 11.27
N LEU A 335 26.37 44.77 11.02
CA LEU A 335 26.94 43.85 10.02
C LEU A 335 26.95 44.49 8.62
N LEU A 336 25.87 45.15 8.22
CA LEU A 336 25.76 45.83 6.94
C LEU A 336 26.74 47.02 6.85
N ARG A 337 26.86 47.83 7.92
CA ARG A 337 27.84 48.97 7.97
C ARG A 337 29.27 48.43 7.80
N VAL A 338 29.66 47.39 8.52
CA VAL A 338 31.00 46.79 8.42
C VAL A 338 31.22 46.21 7.03
N THR A 339 30.21 45.62 6.41
CA THR A 339 30.31 45.08 5.03
C THR A 339 30.57 46.21 4.03
N VAL A 340 29.88 47.32 4.12
CA VAL A 340 30.08 48.49 3.27
C VAL A 340 31.50 49.06 3.47
N ILE A 341 31.95 49.23 4.71
CA ILE A 341 33.29 49.77 5.02
C ILE A 341 34.39 48.87 4.39
N ARG A 342 34.24 47.55 4.49
CA ARG A 342 35.20 46.59 3.85
C ARG A 342 35.21 46.66 2.34
N ARG A 343 34.18 47.19 1.69
CA ARG A 343 34.08 47.36 0.23
C ARG A 343 34.33 48.79 -0.25
N MET A 344 34.69 49.71 0.65
CA MET A 344 34.88 51.13 0.32
C MET A 344 35.80 51.37 -0.87
N ASN A 345 36.94 50.66 -0.94
CA ASN A 345 37.85 50.78 -2.06
C ASN A 345 37.21 50.43 -3.42
N ALA A 346 36.29 49.44 -3.44
CA ALA A 346 35.60 49.04 -4.67
C ALA A 346 34.50 50.05 -5.04
N LEU A 347 33.85 50.62 -4.06
CA LEU A 347 32.85 51.65 -4.19
C LEU A 347 33.48 52.95 -4.71
N ASP A 348 34.57 53.41 -4.09
CA ASP A 348 35.31 54.59 -4.49
C ASP A 348 35.89 54.44 -5.91
N ALA A 349 36.39 53.26 -6.29
CA ALA A 349 36.92 53.02 -7.63
C ALA A 349 35.90 53.23 -8.76
N LYS A 350 34.60 53.04 -8.43
CA LYS A 350 33.49 53.29 -9.34
C LYS A 350 32.70 54.57 -9.04
N ASP A 351 33.13 55.36 -8.03
CA ASP A 351 32.47 56.60 -7.63
C ASP A 351 30.97 56.37 -7.28
N LEU A 352 30.69 55.27 -6.53
CA LEU A 352 29.34 54.84 -6.18
C LEU A 352 28.88 55.49 -4.88
N GLU A 353 27.64 56.03 -4.87
CA GLU A 353 26.97 56.50 -3.68
C GLU A 353 26.31 55.36 -2.91
N VAL A 354 26.56 55.24 -1.61
CA VAL A 354 25.92 54.24 -0.77
C VAL A 354 25.03 54.90 0.28
N GLU A 355 23.76 54.59 0.28
CA GLU A 355 22.80 55.04 1.28
C GLU A 355 22.38 53.90 2.19
N CYS A 356 22.36 54.12 3.52
CA CYS A 356 21.85 53.17 4.50
C CYS A 356 20.59 53.72 5.11
N ALA A 357 19.45 53.10 4.85
CA ALA A 357 18.13 53.47 5.35
C ALA A 357 17.62 52.41 6.35
N PHE A 358 17.88 52.61 7.62
CA PHE A 358 17.52 51.65 8.68
C PHE A 358 16.30 52.15 9.44
N ASP A 359 15.18 51.38 9.41
CA ASP A 359 13.92 51.74 10.07
C ASP A 359 14.04 51.72 11.61
N ARG A 360 14.85 50.79 12.12
CA ARG A 360 15.14 50.64 13.55
C ARG A 360 16.65 50.43 13.74
N ASP A 361 17.26 51.12 14.74
CA ASP A 361 18.68 50.99 15.06
C ASP A 361 18.87 50.91 16.58
N PRO A 362 19.36 49.80 17.16
CA PRO A 362 19.77 48.58 16.50
C PRO A 362 18.59 47.70 15.99
N CYS A 363 18.87 46.79 15.05
CA CYS A 363 17.93 45.82 14.55
C CYS A 363 18.49 44.39 14.87
N PRO A 364 18.17 43.84 16.06
CA PRO A 364 18.68 42.53 16.48
C PRO A 364 18.01 41.41 15.68
N VAL A 365 18.80 40.44 15.24
CA VAL A 365 18.39 39.25 14.48
C VAL A 365 19.06 38.01 15.08
N CYS A 366 18.39 36.87 14.97
CA CYS A 366 18.90 35.56 15.38
C CYS A 366 19.26 34.73 14.15
N ALA A 367 20.54 34.61 13.84
CA ALA A 367 21.02 33.89 12.65
C ALA A 367 22.50 33.48 12.78
N ASP A 368 23.00 32.70 11.84
CA ASP A 368 24.45 32.45 11.71
C ASP A 368 25.12 33.72 11.11
N ARG A 369 25.76 34.48 11.99
CA ARG A 369 26.39 35.75 11.63
C ARG A 369 27.34 35.64 10.46
N ALA A 370 28.18 34.60 10.41
CA ALA A 370 29.16 34.42 9.34
C ALA A 370 28.47 34.12 7.99
N ARG A 371 27.41 33.35 8.00
CA ARG A 371 26.62 33.04 6.80
C ARG A 371 25.85 34.26 6.29
N ILE A 372 25.24 35.03 7.20
CA ILE A 372 24.52 36.26 6.82
C ILE A 372 25.50 37.31 6.32
N GLU A 373 26.71 37.44 6.88
CA GLU A 373 27.77 38.28 6.33
C GLU A 373 28.09 37.86 4.89
N GLN A 374 28.17 36.55 4.59
CA GLN A 374 28.40 36.04 3.23
C GLN A 374 27.25 36.44 2.28
N VAL A 375 25.98 36.39 2.73
CA VAL A 375 24.84 36.89 1.95
C VAL A 375 24.96 38.37 1.64
N ALA A 376 25.22 39.18 2.67
CA ALA A 376 25.38 40.64 2.52
C ALA A 376 26.50 40.99 1.57
N VAL A 377 27.65 40.32 1.69
CA VAL A 377 28.81 40.50 0.80
C VAL A 377 28.46 40.15 -0.64
N ASN A 378 27.83 38.99 -0.87
CA ASN A 378 27.46 38.56 -2.23
C ASN A 378 26.48 39.53 -2.90
N LEU A 379 25.47 40.01 -2.16
CA LEU A 379 24.51 40.97 -2.69
C LEU A 379 25.13 42.32 -2.96
N LEU A 380 26.00 42.83 -2.06
CA LEU A 380 26.71 44.11 -2.24
C LEU A 380 27.71 44.03 -3.40
N ASP A 381 28.46 42.94 -3.52
CA ASP A 381 29.40 42.73 -4.64
C ASP A 381 28.65 42.67 -5.99
N ASN A 382 27.47 42.07 -6.04
CA ASN A 382 26.60 42.11 -7.21
C ASN A 382 26.12 43.53 -7.52
N ALA A 383 25.64 44.28 -6.53
CA ALA A 383 25.25 45.67 -6.70
C ALA A 383 26.40 46.52 -7.22
N ILE A 384 27.60 46.43 -6.61
CA ILE A 384 28.80 47.13 -7.07
C ILE A 384 29.16 46.77 -8.52
N ARG A 385 29.01 45.52 -8.89
CA ARG A 385 29.33 45.00 -10.22
C ARG A 385 28.43 45.59 -11.30
N PHE A 386 27.13 45.57 -11.09
CA PHE A 386 26.14 45.91 -12.12
C PHE A 386 25.71 47.37 -12.12
N THR A 387 26.09 48.13 -11.10
CA THR A 387 25.88 49.59 -11.04
C THR A 387 26.94 50.29 -11.90
N PRO A 388 26.55 51.20 -12.81
CA PRO A 388 27.48 52.01 -13.59
C PRO A 388 28.23 53.01 -12.67
N LYS A 389 29.34 53.57 -13.20
CA LYS A 389 30.10 54.58 -12.50
C LYS A 389 29.22 55.80 -12.16
N GLY A 390 29.29 56.29 -10.90
CA GLY A 390 28.47 57.37 -10.39
C GLY A 390 27.04 56.99 -10.03
N GLY A 391 26.75 55.65 -10.00
CA GLY A 391 25.43 55.16 -9.59
C GLY A 391 25.25 55.09 -8.08
N LYS A 392 24.07 54.55 -7.67
CA LYS A 392 23.66 54.53 -6.27
C LYS A 392 23.29 53.12 -5.84
N ILE A 393 23.72 52.73 -4.63
CA ILE A 393 23.34 51.50 -3.94
C ILE A 393 22.66 51.89 -2.63
N THR A 394 21.49 51.30 -2.33
CA THR A 394 20.74 51.52 -1.10
C THR A 394 20.61 50.22 -0.32
N LEU A 395 21.00 50.27 0.96
CA LEU A 395 20.77 49.18 1.91
C LEU A 395 19.67 49.60 2.85
N GLU A 396 18.60 48.83 2.87
CA GLU A 396 17.42 49.12 3.71
C GLU A 396 17.21 47.98 4.70
N THR A 397 16.88 48.32 5.95
CA THR A 397 16.36 47.35 6.92
C THR A 397 15.01 47.79 7.42
N ALA A 398 14.03 46.87 7.47
CA ALA A 398 12.70 47.13 7.98
C ALA A 398 12.21 45.96 8.84
N CYS A 399 11.48 46.24 9.92
CA CYS A 399 10.85 45.21 10.74
C CYS A 399 9.37 45.07 10.31
N ARG A 400 9.03 43.95 9.63
CA ARG A 400 7.68 43.66 9.17
C ARG A 400 7.26 42.27 9.58
N ASN A 401 6.01 42.11 10.01
CA ASN A 401 5.44 40.81 10.38
C ASN A 401 6.28 40.00 11.40
N GLY A 402 7.00 40.69 12.30
CA GLY A 402 7.85 40.03 13.31
C GLY A 402 9.18 39.50 12.76
N LYS A 403 9.56 39.87 11.53
CA LYS A 403 10.85 39.52 10.91
C LYS A 403 11.61 40.79 10.53
N ALA A 404 12.92 40.70 10.49
CA ALA A 404 13.75 41.75 9.90
C ALA A 404 13.87 41.48 8.39
N GLU A 405 13.49 42.43 7.56
CA GLU A 405 13.66 42.43 6.11
C GLU A 405 14.88 43.27 5.76
N VAL A 406 15.82 42.73 5.03
CA VAL A 406 17.01 43.40 4.51
C VAL A 406 16.91 43.49 3.01
N THR A 407 17.00 44.71 2.46
CA THR A 407 16.94 44.95 1.02
C THR A 407 18.24 45.59 0.55
N VAL A 408 18.86 45.04 -0.49
CA VAL A 408 19.99 45.63 -1.22
C VAL A 408 19.49 46.03 -2.59
N ARG A 409 19.44 47.32 -2.87
CA ARG A 409 18.94 47.91 -4.12
C ARG A 409 20.08 48.63 -4.85
N ASP A 410 20.11 48.48 -6.17
CA ASP A 410 20.98 49.26 -7.05
C ASP A 410 20.15 49.94 -8.15
N ASN A 411 20.72 50.98 -8.75
CA ASN A 411 20.20 51.64 -9.97
C ASN A 411 20.97 51.22 -11.22
N GLY A 412 21.43 49.99 -11.27
CA GLY A 412 22.21 49.44 -12.38
C GLY A 412 21.37 48.99 -13.58
N THR A 413 21.90 48.00 -14.31
CA THR A 413 21.28 47.50 -15.55
C THR A 413 19.98 46.67 -15.29
N GLY A 414 19.72 46.30 -14.03
CA GLY A 414 18.58 45.47 -13.66
C GLY A 414 18.66 44.03 -14.17
N VAL A 415 17.54 43.30 -14.01
CA VAL A 415 17.39 41.90 -14.44
C VAL A 415 16.24 41.81 -15.44
N LEU A 416 16.50 41.22 -16.62
CA LEU A 416 15.45 41.04 -17.63
C LEU A 416 14.33 40.15 -17.11
N PRO A 417 13.05 40.37 -17.50
CA PRO A 417 11.92 39.57 -17.02
C PRO A 417 12.08 38.07 -17.28
N GLU A 418 12.71 37.68 -18.40
CA GLU A 418 12.98 36.28 -18.77
C GLU A 418 14.04 35.61 -17.88
N ASP A 419 14.95 36.39 -17.30
CA ASP A 419 16.05 35.91 -16.45
C ASP A 419 15.68 35.84 -14.97
N ARG A 420 14.62 36.55 -14.52
CA ARG A 420 14.21 36.66 -13.12
C ARG A 420 13.94 35.31 -12.43
N PRO A 421 13.28 34.31 -13.07
CA PRO A 421 13.07 33.01 -12.45
C PRO A 421 14.37 32.24 -12.20
N HIS A 422 15.44 32.57 -12.94
CA HIS A 422 16.68 31.80 -12.99
C HIS A 422 17.83 32.41 -12.20
N VAL A 423 17.67 33.63 -11.62
CA VAL A 423 18.78 34.36 -10.98
C VAL A 423 19.41 33.63 -9.79
N PHE A 424 18.67 32.73 -9.13
CA PHE A 424 19.16 31.92 -8.04
C PHE A 424 19.67 30.54 -8.47
N GLU A 425 19.61 30.20 -9.76
CA GLU A 425 20.18 28.96 -10.28
C GLU A 425 21.71 28.99 -10.28
N ARG A 426 22.31 27.82 -10.13
CA ARG A 426 23.78 27.69 -10.10
C ARG A 426 24.36 28.00 -11.49
N PHE A 427 25.45 28.74 -11.52
CA PHE A 427 26.14 29.16 -12.76
C PHE A 427 25.29 30.05 -13.68
N PHE A 428 24.14 30.52 -13.22
CA PHE A 428 23.36 31.45 -14.01
C PHE A 428 24.03 32.82 -14.09
N THR A 429 24.20 33.32 -15.31
CA THR A 429 24.69 34.67 -15.61
C THR A 429 23.83 35.24 -16.73
N ALA A 430 23.25 36.43 -16.52
CA ALA A 430 22.43 37.12 -17.52
C ALA A 430 23.25 37.50 -18.80
N ASP A 431 24.57 37.57 -18.69
CA ASP A 431 25.46 37.87 -19.80
C ASP A 431 26.04 36.59 -20.42
N ARG A 432 25.39 36.13 -21.50
CA ARG A 432 25.78 34.94 -22.28
C ARG A 432 27.12 35.09 -23.02
N ALA A 433 27.70 36.30 -23.06
CA ALA A 433 28.92 36.58 -23.82
C ALA A 433 30.23 36.33 -23.06
N HIS A 434 30.22 35.85 -21.81
CA HIS A 434 31.39 35.56 -20.97
C HIS A 434 32.47 36.65 -21.00
N THR A 435 32.05 37.91 -20.92
CA THR A 435 33.01 39.03 -20.92
C THR A 435 33.90 38.95 -19.69
N ALA A 436 35.22 38.96 -19.91
CA ALA A 436 36.23 38.81 -18.86
C ALA A 436 36.00 39.77 -17.70
N GLY A 437 35.78 39.22 -16.48
CA GLY A 437 35.58 40.00 -15.25
C GLY A 437 34.24 39.79 -14.54
N LYS A 438 33.33 38.99 -15.08
CA LYS A 438 32.01 38.68 -14.44
C LYS A 438 32.08 37.38 -13.66
N GLY A 439 31.44 37.33 -12.46
CA GLY A 439 31.47 36.20 -11.53
C GLY A 439 30.87 34.91 -12.10
N TYR A 440 31.11 33.83 -11.40
CA TYR A 440 30.75 32.45 -11.81
C TYR A 440 29.28 32.09 -11.71
N GLY A 441 28.38 33.02 -11.33
CA GLY A 441 26.95 32.70 -11.12
C GLY A 441 26.66 31.81 -9.90
N LEU A 442 27.60 31.73 -8.96
CA LEU A 442 27.42 30.95 -7.72
C LEU A 442 26.98 31.79 -6.53
N GLY A 443 27.19 33.10 -6.53
CA GLY A 443 26.92 33.98 -5.38
C GLY A 443 25.45 33.97 -4.93
N LEU A 444 24.52 34.18 -5.87
CA LEU A 444 23.09 34.19 -5.55
C LEU A 444 22.54 32.79 -5.18
N SER A 445 23.05 31.72 -5.78
CA SER A 445 22.68 30.37 -5.41
C SER A 445 23.18 29.99 -4.01
N ILE A 446 24.36 30.48 -3.61
CA ILE A 446 24.84 30.36 -2.22
C ILE A 446 23.96 31.16 -1.26
N CYS A 447 23.54 32.40 -1.62
CA CYS A 447 22.62 33.18 -0.82
C CYS A 447 21.32 32.42 -0.60
N LYS A 448 20.73 31.85 -1.64
CA LYS A 448 19.50 31.07 -1.56
C LYS A 448 19.65 29.87 -0.62
N LEU A 449 20.72 29.09 -0.74
CA LEU A 449 21.01 27.96 0.14
C LEU A 449 21.18 28.36 1.60
N ILE A 450 21.88 29.48 1.86
CA ILE A 450 22.04 30.02 3.23
C ILE A 450 20.66 30.39 3.80
N MET A 451 19.84 31.07 3.03
CA MET A 451 18.50 31.47 3.52
C MET A 451 17.59 30.25 3.74
N ASP A 452 17.62 29.27 2.83
CA ASP A 452 16.89 28.00 2.99
C ASP A 452 17.34 27.23 4.25
N LEU A 453 18.65 27.24 4.57
CA LEU A 453 19.22 26.64 5.77
C LEU A 453 18.70 27.31 7.07
N HIS A 454 18.41 28.62 7.01
CA HIS A 454 17.83 29.37 8.13
C HIS A 454 16.29 29.27 8.18
N GLY A 455 15.62 28.63 7.20
CA GLY A 455 14.16 28.64 7.07
C GLY A 455 13.60 30.00 6.67
N GLU A 456 14.43 30.85 6.04
CA GLU A 456 14.11 32.22 5.66
C GLU A 456 14.08 32.37 4.12
N THR A 457 13.62 33.53 3.64
CA THR A 457 13.42 33.75 2.22
C THR A 457 14.40 34.77 1.65
N ILE A 458 14.77 34.58 0.37
CA ILE A 458 15.43 35.60 -0.46
C ILE A 458 14.69 35.71 -1.78
N GLU A 459 14.45 36.92 -2.24
CA GLU A 459 13.71 37.20 -3.46
C GLU A 459 14.26 38.41 -4.21
N LEU A 460 13.99 38.44 -5.52
CA LEU A 460 14.23 39.60 -6.37
C LEU A 460 12.93 40.40 -6.49
N LEU A 461 12.94 41.65 -6.07
CA LEU A 461 11.80 42.55 -6.11
C LEU A 461 11.59 43.12 -7.52
N ASP A 462 10.34 43.46 -7.85
CA ASP A 462 10.05 44.25 -9.02
C ASP A 462 10.44 45.71 -8.79
N THR A 463 11.34 46.20 -9.68
CA THR A 463 11.85 47.57 -9.63
C THR A 463 11.70 48.22 -10.98
N GLU A 464 11.50 49.56 -11.02
CA GLU A 464 11.47 50.33 -12.28
C GLU A 464 12.88 50.52 -12.84
N GLU A 465 13.86 50.66 -11.94
CA GLU A 465 15.29 50.81 -12.31
C GLU A 465 16.15 49.89 -11.46
N GLY A 466 17.20 49.29 -12.06
CA GLY A 466 18.17 48.48 -11.39
C GLY A 466 17.61 47.14 -10.87
N ALA A 467 18.23 46.60 -9.83
CA ALA A 467 17.80 45.39 -9.16
C ALA A 467 17.65 45.60 -7.66
N ALA A 468 16.72 44.88 -7.00
CA ALA A 468 16.56 44.90 -5.54
C ALA A 468 16.38 43.48 -5.03
N PHE A 469 17.31 43.01 -4.23
CA PHE A 469 17.26 41.72 -3.58
C PHE A 469 16.85 41.92 -2.12
N ARG A 470 15.85 41.19 -1.67
CA ARG A 470 15.34 41.24 -0.29
C ARG A 470 15.48 39.85 0.34
N PHE A 471 15.97 39.80 1.58
CA PHE A 471 15.94 38.60 2.40
C PHE A 471 15.37 38.86 3.78
N THR A 472 14.86 37.82 4.44
CA THR A 472 14.23 37.89 5.76
C THR A 472 15.11 37.22 6.81
N LEU A 473 15.02 37.68 8.07
CA LEU A 473 15.70 37.09 9.21
C LEU A 473 14.76 37.02 10.42
N ALA A 474 14.91 35.99 11.24
CA ALA A 474 14.22 35.88 12.50
C ALA A 474 14.66 36.99 13.47
N PRO A 475 13.76 37.54 14.27
CA PRO A 475 14.11 38.57 15.27
C PRO A 475 15.01 37.97 16.33
N GLY A 476 16.02 38.70 16.73
CA GLY A 476 16.90 38.39 17.85
C GLY A 476 16.42 39.03 19.16
N LYS A 477 16.97 38.61 20.27
CA LYS A 477 16.74 39.20 21.58
C LYS A 477 17.55 40.49 21.70
N THR A 478 16.98 41.54 22.26
CA THR A 478 17.70 42.77 22.65
C THR A 478 18.43 42.53 23.97
N ASP A 479 19.65 43.07 24.13
CA ASP A 479 20.44 43.00 25.37
C ASP A 479 19.68 43.37 26.65
N GLY A 480 18.52 44.04 26.52
CA GLY A 480 17.63 44.37 27.63
C GLY A 480 16.63 43.28 28.05
N GLU A 481 16.43 42.25 27.21
CA GLU A 481 15.55 41.11 27.50
C GLU A 481 16.33 39.91 28.09
N ALA A 482 17.62 39.77 27.75
CA ALA A 482 18.49 38.75 28.31
C ALA A 482 18.71 38.93 29.84
N ASN A 483 18.64 40.16 30.35
CA ASN A 483 18.74 40.45 31.80
C ASN A 483 17.43 40.23 32.56
N LYS A 484 16.27 40.14 31.89
CA LYS A 484 15.00 39.86 32.57
C LYS A 484 14.75 38.38 32.83
N GLU A 485 15.20 37.49 31.93
CA GLU A 485 15.06 36.05 32.14
C GLU A 485 16.02 35.53 33.25
N THR A 486 17.20 36.17 33.43
CA THR A 486 18.13 35.84 34.53
C THR A 486 17.66 36.35 35.89
N ASP A 487 16.84 37.43 35.95
CA ASP A 487 16.27 37.94 37.19
C ASP A 487 14.96 37.23 37.59
N GLU A 488 14.25 36.58 36.66
CA GLU A 488 13.06 35.77 36.98
C GLU A 488 13.42 34.33 37.41
N GLU A 489 14.49 33.72 36.92
CA GLU A 489 14.96 32.41 37.39
C GLU A 489 15.64 32.45 38.77
N THR A 490 16.08 33.66 39.27
CA THR A 490 16.68 33.83 40.59
C THR A 490 15.71 34.14 41.72
N ASN A 491 14.42 34.36 41.41
CA ASN A 491 13.40 34.72 42.44
C ASN A 491 12.42 33.56 42.77
N GLU A 492 12.59 32.36 42.25
CA GLU A 492 11.81 31.16 42.62
C GLU A 492 12.55 30.12 43.49
N GLU A 493 13.73 30.41 44.00
CA GLU A 493 14.27 29.64 45.14
C GLU A 493 13.62 30.14 46.44
N GLU A 494 12.40 29.69 46.69
CA GLU A 494 11.76 29.76 48.02
C GLU A 494 12.64 29.02 49.05
N LEU A 495 13.01 29.78 50.10
CA LEU A 495 13.66 29.28 51.33
C LEU A 495 12.79 28.16 51.91
N PRO A 496 13.35 27.01 52.27
CA PRO A 496 12.59 25.94 52.92
C PRO A 496 12.14 26.39 54.33
N ASP A 497 10.87 26.18 54.58
CA ASP A 497 10.15 26.43 55.84
C ASP A 497 10.84 25.70 57.03
N GLU A 498 11.21 26.45 58.08
CA GLU A 498 11.89 25.94 59.28
C GLU A 498 11.10 24.86 60.07
N SER A 499 9.93 24.44 59.60
CA SER A 499 9.09 23.44 60.30
C SER A 499 9.38 21.97 59.96
N GLU A 500 10.27 21.66 59.01
CA GLU A 500 10.61 20.25 58.64
C GLU A 500 11.94 19.75 59.23
N VAL A 501 12.76 20.60 59.87
CA VAL A 501 14.06 20.20 60.47
C VAL A 501 13.86 19.46 61.80
N GLU A 502 12.70 19.61 62.49
CA GLU A 502 12.47 18.97 63.79
C GLU A 502 11.91 17.54 63.77
N ARG A 503 11.67 16.98 62.56
CA ARG A 503 11.15 15.60 62.38
C ARG A 503 12.18 14.56 61.91
N ALA A 504 13.41 14.95 61.58
CA ALA A 504 14.44 14.05 61.06
C ALA A 504 15.41 13.53 62.12
N GLU A 505 15.37 14.01 63.38
CA GLU A 505 16.30 13.57 64.48
C GLU A 505 15.75 12.49 65.41
N ALA A 506 14.53 11.95 65.19
CA ALA A 506 13.91 10.99 66.10
C ALA A 506 13.73 9.59 65.47
N GLY A 507 14.71 9.05 64.73
CA GLY A 507 14.53 7.76 64.09
C GLY A 507 15.80 7.05 63.64
N ALA A 508 16.87 7.18 64.40
CA ALA A 508 18.08 6.38 64.14
C ALA A 508 18.58 5.69 65.39
N SER A 509 18.14 4.44 65.60
CA SER A 509 18.93 3.46 66.38
C SER A 509 18.44 2.06 66.06
N GLU A 510 19.43 1.15 65.92
CA GLU A 510 19.38 -0.33 65.91
C GLU A 510 19.01 -0.95 64.52
N ASP A 511 19.93 -1.50 63.79
CA ASP A 511 20.63 -2.76 63.99
C ASP A 511 21.77 -2.98 62.95
N GLY A 512 22.81 -3.57 63.39
CA GLY A 512 24.08 -3.80 62.71
C GLY A 512 24.13 -5.12 61.89
N PRO A 513 25.29 -5.64 61.48
CA PRO A 513 25.58 -6.10 60.15
C PRO A 513 25.59 -7.63 59.97
N GLU A 514 25.37 -8.10 58.73
CA GLU A 514 25.82 -9.44 58.32
C GLU A 514 26.47 -9.45 56.93
N GLU A 515 27.73 -9.89 56.98
CA GLU A 515 28.58 -10.33 55.89
C GLU A 515 27.97 -11.47 55.07
N LYS A 516 28.31 -11.52 53.80
CA LYS A 516 28.90 -12.66 53.04
C LYS A 516 29.06 -12.30 51.57
N GLN A 517 30.27 -12.08 51.10
CA GLN A 517 31.22 -12.97 50.40
C GLN A 517 30.58 -13.79 49.25
N GLY A 518 31.15 -13.64 48.12
CA GLY A 518 31.35 -14.75 47.21
C GLY A 518 31.19 -14.47 45.72
N ASN A 519 32.29 -14.10 45.11
CA ASN A 519 32.97 -14.83 44.04
C ASN A 519 32.30 -15.00 42.66
N GLY A 520 33.05 -14.63 41.66
CA GLY A 520 33.16 -15.45 40.46
C GLY A 520 33.04 -14.73 39.11
N ASP A 521 34.13 -14.26 38.64
CA ASP A 521 34.56 -14.08 37.24
C ASP A 521 34.59 -15.42 36.48
N PRO A 522 34.95 -15.53 35.19
CA PRO A 522 34.68 -14.75 33.95
C PRO A 522 34.36 -15.64 32.73
N ALA A 523 34.46 -15.02 31.57
CA ALA A 523 34.82 -15.60 30.25
C ALA A 523 33.67 -16.02 29.32
N ALA A 524 33.63 -15.43 28.20
CA ALA A 524 34.21 -15.70 26.89
C ALA A 524 33.20 -16.11 25.80
N ASN A 525 33.36 -15.43 24.70
CA ASN A 525 33.31 -15.92 23.29
C ASN A 525 31.98 -16.34 22.66
N GLN A 526 31.54 -15.66 21.74
CA GLN A 526 31.61 -15.75 20.25
C GLN A 526 30.65 -14.78 19.62
#